data_b4749cd8751ff6175737f8d4d33115fe
#
_entry.id   b4749cd8751ff6175737f8d4d33115fe
#
_cell.length_a   1.000
_cell.length_b   1.000
_cell.length_c   1.000
_cell.angle_alpha   90.00
_cell.angle_beta   90.00
_cell.angle_gamma   90.00
#
_symmetry.space_group_name_H-M   'P 1'
#
loop_
_entity.id
_entity.type
_entity.pdbx_description
1 polymer ?
#
loop_
_entity_poly.entity_id
_entity_poly.type
_entity_poly.pdbx_seq_one_letter_code
_entity_poly.pdbx_strand_id
1 'polypeptide(L)'
;MEEALKNGTFSDQIKKEFIHILDYFGQNPIIVRSSSFLEDGFGNAFAGKYESVFCVNRGTLEERLAAFEEAVKVVYSSTMNISALEYRKLNGLDDTDEQMALLVQRVSGSYHGDYLFPTAAGVGFSYSPYSPLPDMDNTKGMLRLVMGLGTKAVDRTKKDYPRIINLDKPEITLMKDIKEKHRYSQHYLDVIDFKANSLHDIPVGDGLDVIPRYSKKVLVEHDREAERMFRERGQRREIVFINCEGIVKNQKFIDNMKEILNTLETAYDYPVDIEYTVNVGEDNSFNINLLQCRPLQVSVNNEAIEMPEDKNVFFHIKESSMGMSRKNKIDTICYVDPHKYYEYPYAKKSSIPRIISDVNTYCKNNDKTAILIVPGRIGTSSPELGIPVVFADISHFTAILEESYSEVGYMPELSFGSHMFQDLVEAEIYYGALFENDKKLEFNREMLYDYPNILKDINPKLNDEIYDMIQVIDFDEDTSAELYHDMNKDETMCIFK
;
A
#
# COMPACT_ATOMS: atom_id res chain seq x y z
N MET A 1 -1.95 -0.55 -30.44
CA MET A 1 -0.53 -0.99 -30.42
C MET A 1 -0.36 -2.18 -29.50
N GLU A 2 -0.91 -2.16 -28.30
CA GLU A 2 -0.91 -3.29 -27.35
C GLU A 2 -1.42 -4.60 -28.00
N GLU A 3 -2.58 -4.57 -28.67
CA GLU A 3 -3.16 -5.72 -29.36
C GLU A 3 -2.28 -6.25 -30.50
N ALA A 4 -1.55 -5.37 -31.18
CA ALA A 4 -0.60 -5.79 -32.23
C ALA A 4 0.61 -6.53 -31.65
N LEU A 5 1.09 -6.14 -30.47
CA LEU A 5 2.16 -6.84 -29.76
C LEU A 5 1.70 -8.22 -29.28
N LYS A 6 0.50 -8.33 -28.72
CA LYS A 6 -0.08 -9.62 -28.29
C LYS A 6 -0.29 -10.60 -29.45
N ASN A 7 -0.61 -10.10 -30.65
CA ASN A 7 -0.82 -10.92 -31.86
C ASN A 7 0.47 -11.12 -32.67
N GLY A 8 1.59 -10.58 -32.24
CA GLY A 8 2.88 -10.75 -32.89
C GLY A 8 3.37 -12.21 -32.87
N THR A 9 4.33 -12.53 -33.75
CA THR A 9 4.97 -13.84 -33.79
C THR A 9 6.48 -13.70 -33.67
N PHE A 10 7.12 -14.62 -32.98
CA PHE A 10 8.57 -14.67 -32.87
C PHE A 10 9.20 -15.41 -34.06
N SER A 11 10.39 -14.98 -34.48
CA SER A 11 11.17 -15.70 -35.50
C SER A 11 11.65 -17.06 -34.99
N ASP A 12 11.94 -18.00 -35.92
CA ASP A 12 12.45 -19.32 -35.53
C ASP A 12 13.77 -19.25 -34.75
N GLN A 13 14.57 -18.21 -34.97
CA GLN A 13 15.80 -17.99 -34.23
C GLN A 13 15.49 -17.64 -32.77
N ILE A 14 14.57 -16.73 -32.51
CA ILE A 14 14.14 -16.36 -31.14
C ILE A 14 13.51 -17.54 -30.44
N LYS A 15 12.68 -18.33 -31.14
CA LYS A 15 12.08 -19.54 -30.57
C LYS A 15 13.10 -20.57 -30.12
N LYS A 16 14.21 -20.71 -30.85
CA LYS A 16 15.35 -21.58 -30.44
C LYS A 16 15.98 -21.09 -29.14
N GLU A 17 16.17 -19.78 -28.98
CA GLU A 17 16.69 -19.24 -27.72
C GLU A 17 15.70 -19.44 -26.55
N PHE A 18 14.40 -19.29 -26.79
CA PHE A 18 13.37 -19.62 -25.80
C PHE A 18 13.42 -21.08 -25.37
N ILE A 19 13.63 -22.02 -26.32
CA ILE A 19 13.82 -23.42 -26.01
C ILE A 19 15.05 -23.64 -25.14
N HIS A 20 16.17 -22.99 -25.39
CA HIS A 20 17.37 -23.07 -24.53
C HIS A 20 17.09 -22.58 -23.11
N ILE A 21 16.32 -21.50 -22.95
CA ILE A 21 15.89 -21.00 -21.62
C ILE A 21 15.02 -22.06 -20.93
N LEU A 22 14.03 -22.62 -21.61
CA LEU A 22 13.15 -23.63 -21.07
C LEU A 22 13.90 -24.93 -20.69
N ASP A 23 14.89 -25.32 -21.47
CA ASP A 23 15.75 -26.48 -21.17
C ASP A 23 16.61 -26.23 -19.93
N TYR A 24 17.13 -24.98 -19.74
CA TYR A 24 17.88 -24.61 -18.55
C TYR A 24 17.03 -24.71 -17.27
N PHE A 25 15.79 -24.23 -17.30
CA PHE A 25 14.87 -24.29 -16.14
C PHE A 25 14.24 -25.66 -15.95
N GLY A 26 14.27 -26.54 -16.95
CA GLY A 26 13.56 -27.83 -16.95
C GLY A 26 12.06 -27.59 -16.82
N GLN A 27 11.40 -28.40 -15.99
CA GLN A 27 9.96 -28.26 -15.70
C GLN A 27 9.68 -27.53 -14.34
N ASN A 28 10.57 -26.65 -13.94
CA ASN A 28 10.31 -25.82 -12.78
C ASN A 28 9.47 -24.60 -13.17
N PRO A 29 8.52 -24.18 -12.34
CA PRO A 29 7.81 -22.92 -12.55
C PRO A 29 8.76 -21.75 -12.65
N ILE A 30 8.45 -20.86 -13.59
CA ILE A 30 9.22 -19.64 -13.85
C ILE A 30 8.32 -18.42 -13.81
N ILE A 31 8.91 -17.27 -13.59
CA ILE A 31 8.26 -15.97 -13.74
C ILE A 31 9.02 -15.19 -14.83
N VAL A 32 8.26 -14.56 -15.72
CA VAL A 32 8.77 -13.62 -16.73
C VAL A 32 8.43 -12.23 -16.22
N ARG A 33 9.44 -11.42 -15.94
CA ARG A 33 9.30 -10.08 -15.36
C ARG A 33 9.79 -9.04 -16.36
N SER A 34 9.19 -7.86 -16.28
CA SER A 34 9.75 -6.65 -16.85
C SER A 34 11.10 -6.33 -16.21
N SER A 35 11.99 -5.78 -16.98
CA SER A 35 13.26 -5.19 -16.55
C SER A 35 13.54 -4.04 -17.51
N SER A 36 12.82 -2.94 -17.32
CA SER A 36 12.93 -1.80 -18.21
C SER A 36 13.88 -0.75 -17.65
N PHE A 37 14.46 0.03 -18.55
CA PHE A 37 15.37 1.10 -18.18
C PHE A 37 14.67 2.16 -17.32
N LEU A 38 13.36 2.38 -17.52
CA LEU A 38 12.59 3.36 -16.77
C LEU A 38 12.06 2.81 -15.42
N GLU A 39 11.97 1.48 -15.28
CA GLU A 39 11.37 0.85 -14.08
C GLU A 39 12.31 0.87 -12.87
N ASP A 40 13.60 0.60 -13.10
CA ASP A 40 14.59 0.42 -12.03
C ASP A 40 15.56 1.62 -11.90
N GLY A 41 15.24 2.75 -12.53
CA GLY A 41 16.06 3.96 -12.53
C GLY A 41 15.89 4.81 -11.27
N PHE A 42 16.93 5.55 -10.88
CA PHE A 42 16.84 6.54 -9.81
C PHE A 42 15.82 7.63 -10.14
N GLY A 43 14.92 7.93 -9.22
CA GLY A 43 13.96 9.03 -9.34
C GLY A 43 12.67 8.74 -10.11
N ASN A 44 12.47 7.51 -10.60
CA ASN A 44 11.25 7.12 -11.31
C ASN A 44 10.54 5.97 -10.59
N ALA A 45 9.32 6.20 -10.11
CA ALA A 45 8.49 5.18 -9.46
C ALA A 45 7.65 4.39 -10.47
N PHE A 46 8.28 3.59 -11.33
CA PHE A 46 7.61 2.77 -12.34
C PHE A 46 7.12 1.42 -11.80
N ALA A 47 7.33 1.16 -10.51
CA ALA A 47 6.95 -0.09 -9.86
C ALA A 47 5.47 -0.42 -10.07
N GLY A 48 5.19 -1.66 -10.50
CA GLY A 48 3.83 -2.14 -10.72
C GLY A 48 3.10 -1.55 -11.95
N LYS A 49 3.81 -0.87 -12.85
CA LYS A 49 3.24 -0.37 -14.11
C LYS A 49 3.33 -1.37 -15.25
N TYR A 50 4.30 -2.26 -15.17
CA TYR A 50 4.49 -3.34 -16.14
C TYR A 50 4.10 -4.68 -15.55
N GLU A 51 3.73 -5.62 -16.43
CA GLU A 51 3.25 -6.93 -16.02
C GLU A 51 4.40 -7.90 -15.71
N SER A 52 4.12 -8.81 -14.78
CA SER A 52 4.92 -10.00 -14.51
C SER A 52 4.05 -11.24 -14.64
N VAL A 53 4.52 -12.26 -15.34
CA VAL A 53 3.70 -13.43 -15.68
C VAL A 53 4.33 -14.70 -15.13
N PHE A 54 3.59 -15.42 -14.29
CA PHE A 54 3.96 -16.75 -13.83
C PHE A 54 3.63 -17.81 -14.88
N CYS A 55 4.60 -18.65 -15.19
CA CYS A 55 4.44 -19.82 -16.04
C CYS A 55 4.63 -21.09 -15.20
N VAL A 56 3.66 -21.98 -15.20
CA VAL A 56 3.78 -23.27 -14.50
C VAL A 56 4.88 -24.13 -15.11
N ASN A 57 5.16 -23.95 -16.40
CA ASN A 57 6.28 -24.54 -17.14
C ASN A 57 6.31 -26.08 -17.07
N ARG A 58 5.15 -26.71 -17.18
CA ARG A 58 4.99 -28.18 -17.24
C ARG A 58 4.31 -28.63 -18.51
N GLY A 59 4.49 -29.88 -18.87
CA GLY A 59 3.94 -30.48 -20.09
C GLY A 59 5.00 -30.74 -21.16
N THR A 60 4.55 -30.84 -22.42
CA THR A 60 5.43 -30.99 -23.57
C THR A 60 6.22 -29.73 -23.84
N LEU A 61 7.29 -29.83 -24.64
CA LEU A 61 8.10 -28.67 -24.99
C LEU A 61 7.27 -27.62 -25.76
N GLU A 62 6.36 -28.07 -26.62
CA GLU A 62 5.48 -27.22 -27.40
C GLU A 62 4.51 -26.43 -26.51
N GLU A 63 3.90 -27.09 -25.51
CA GLU A 63 3.01 -26.43 -24.54
C GLU A 63 3.76 -25.41 -23.71
N ARG A 64 4.96 -25.74 -23.23
CA ARG A 64 5.81 -24.86 -22.45
C ARG A 64 6.27 -23.65 -23.26
N LEU A 65 6.68 -23.88 -24.54
CA LEU A 65 7.10 -22.81 -25.43
C LEU A 65 5.93 -21.86 -25.73
N ALA A 66 4.75 -22.38 -26.03
CA ALA A 66 3.56 -21.56 -26.27
C ALA A 66 3.19 -20.70 -25.05
N ALA A 67 3.23 -21.27 -23.84
CA ALA A 67 2.97 -20.52 -22.60
C ALA A 67 4.05 -19.44 -22.35
N PHE A 68 5.31 -19.74 -22.64
CA PHE A 68 6.41 -18.78 -22.49
C PHE A 68 6.33 -17.65 -23.51
N GLU A 69 6.03 -17.96 -24.79
CA GLU A 69 5.80 -16.97 -25.85
C GLU A 69 4.67 -16.01 -25.45
N GLU A 70 3.57 -16.53 -24.90
CA GLU A 70 2.45 -15.70 -24.44
C GLU A 70 2.85 -14.80 -23.26
N ALA A 71 3.56 -15.34 -22.27
CA ALA A 71 4.06 -14.55 -21.16
C ALA A 71 4.97 -13.39 -21.63
N VAL A 72 5.89 -13.66 -22.54
CA VAL A 72 6.76 -12.63 -23.13
C VAL A 72 5.95 -11.54 -23.83
N LYS A 73 4.92 -11.91 -24.60
CA LYS A 73 4.04 -10.96 -25.28
C LYS A 73 3.27 -10.08 -24.30
N VAL A 74 2.76 -10.67 -23.22
CA VAL A 74 2.04 -9.93 -22.18
C VAL A 74 2.95 -8.89 -21.54
N VAL A 75 4.18 -9.28 -21.15
CA VAL A 75 5.13 -8.32 -20.55
C VAL A 75 5.50 -7.21 -21.53
N TYR A 76 5.83 -7.53 -22.79
CA TYR A 76 6.11 -6.49 -23.78
C TYR A 76 4.90 -5.59 -24.05
N SER A 77 3.70 -6.14 -24.13
CA SER A 77 2.48 -5.36 -24.39
C SER A 77 2.14 -4.40 -23.25
N SER A 78 2.56 -4.73 -22.03
CA SER A 78 2.31 -3.88 -20.84
C SER A 78 2.99 -2.51 -20.92
N THR A 79 4.04 -2.35 -21.75
CA THR A 79 4.64 -1.04 -22.03
C THR A 79 3.66 -0.06 -22.69
N MET A 80 2.60 -0.57 -23.30
CA MET A 80 1.55 0.20 -23.96
C MET A 80 0.26 0.30 -23.14
N ASN A 81 0.26 -0.16 -21.90
CA ASN A 81 -0.87 0.01 -20.99
C ASN A 81 -1.15 1.49 -20.75
N ILE A 82 -2.41 1.87 -20.64
CA ILE A 82 -2.83 3.26 -20.45
C ILE A 82 -2.16 3.85 -19.20
N SER A 83 -2.13 3.10 -18.09
CA SER A 83 -1.50 3.56 -16.85
C SER A 83 0.01 3.81 -16.98
N ALA A 84 0.71 3.02 -17.79
CA ALA A 84 2.14 3.21 -18.06
C ALA A 84 2.39 4.44 -18.94
N LEU A 85 1.55 4.66 -19.95
CA LEU A 85 1.63 5.81 -20.86
C LEU A 85 1.28 7.12 -20.13
N GLU A 86 0.23 7.11 -19.33
CA GLU A 86 -0.15 8.28 -18.50
C GLU A 86 0.95 8.64 -17.50
N TYR A 87 1.55 7.65 -16.84
CA TYR A 87 2.67 7.87 -15.93
C TYR A 87 3.87 8.51 -16.64
N ARG A 88 4.25 8.00 -17.83
CA ARG A 88 5.34 8.60 -18.63
C ARG A 88 5.05 10.04 -18.96
N LYS A 89 3.84 10.34 -19.41
CA LYS A 89 3.42 11.69 -19.74
C LYS A 89 3.48 12.64 -18.55
N LEU A 90 2.97 12.20 -17.38
CA LEU A 90 2.97 13.00 -16.14
C LEU A 90 4.39 13.31 -15.66
N ASN A 91 5.34 12.42 -15.90
CA ASN A 91 6.74 12.59 -15.48
C ASN A 91 7.65 13.14 -16.61
N GLY A 92 7.09 13.59 -17.73
CA GLY A 92 7.87 14.13 -18.86
C GLY A 92 8.78 13.09 -19.53
N LEU A 93 8.39 11.81 -19.47
CA LEU A 93 9.12 10.67 -20.03
C LEU A 93 8.50 10.15 -21.33
N ASP A 94 7.54 10.85 -21.91
CA ASP A 94 6.80 10.47 -23.10
C ASP A 94 7.70 10.47 -24.36
N ASP A 95 8.71 11.33 -24.41
CA ASP A 95 9.73 11.36 -25.47
C ASP A 95 10.97 10.49 -25.16
N THR A 96 11.00 9.81 -24.00
CA THR A 96 12.13 8.96 -23.62
C THR A 96 11.96 7.57 -24.22
N ASP A 97 13.04 7.04 -24.82
CA ASP A 97 13.05 5.71 -25.41
C ASP A 97 12.92 4.63 -24.30
N GLU A 98 11.89 3.79 -24.40
CA GLU A 98 11.66 2.69 -23.48
C GLU A 98 12.30 1.42 -23.99
N GLN A 99 13.30 0.95 -23.28
CA GLN A 99 13.99 -0.30 -23.60
C GLN A 99 13.60 -1.38 -22.59
N MET A 100 12.68 -2.25 -22.99
CA MET A 100 12.22 -3.37 -22.19
C MET A 100 13.11 -4.59 -22.37
N ALA A 101 13.84 -4.98 -21.34
CA ALA A 101 14.42 -6.31 -21.20
C ALA A 101 13.47 -7.21 -20.39
N LEU A 102 13.73 -8.51 -20.42
CA LEU A 102 12.98 -9.50 -19.66
C LEU A 102 13.90 -10.23 -18.68
N LEU A 103 13.48 -10.32 -17.44
CA LEU A 103 14.12 -11.14 -16.43
C LEU A 103 13.30 -12.43 -16.25
N VAL A 104 13.90 -13.58 -16.59
CA VAL A 104 13.28 -14.89 -16.38
C VAL A 104 13.91 -15.53 -15.16
N GLN A 105 13.09 -15.83 -14.15
CA GLN A 105 13.55 -16.39 -12.88
C GLN A 105 12.78 -17.67 -12.56
N ARG A 106 13.44 -18.62 -11.86
CA ARG A 106 12.76 -19.75 -11.24
C ARG A 106 11.92 -19.25 -10.07
N VAL A 107 10.66 -19.69 -10.00
CA VAL A 107 9.80 -19.37 -8.85
C VAL A 107 10.37 -20.02 -7.59
N SER A 108 10.61 -19.19 -6.56
CA SER A 108 11.06 -19.65 -5.26
C SER A 108 9.90 -20.23 -4.47
N GLY A 109 10.11 -21.38 -3.82
CA GLY A 109 9.10 -22.04 -3.00
C GLY A 109 9.39 -23.53 -2.80
N SER A 110 8.49 -24.16 -2.07
CA SER A 110 8.47 -25.61 -1.80
C SER A 110 7.22 -26.24 -2.38
N TYR A 111 7.32 -27.52 -2.74
CA TYR A 111 6.16 -28.29 -3.20
C TYR A 111 5.30 -28.72 -2.01
N HIS A 112 4.01 -28.42 -2.09
CA HIS A 112 2.99 -28.76 -1.10
C HIS A 112 1.83 -29.49 -1.80
N GLY A 113 1.98 -30.80 -2.03
CA GLY A 113 1.02 -31.55 -2.85
C GLY A 113 1.00 -31.05 -4.31
N ASP A 114 -0.14 -30.53 -4.74
CA ASP A 114 -0.32 -29.99 -6.09
C ASP A 114 0.04 -28.50 -6.22
N TYR A 115 0.53 -27.89 -5.14
CA TYR A 115 0.89 -26.48 -5.10
C TYR A 115 2.40 -26.26 -4.95
N LEU A 116 2.88 -25.10 -5.45
CA LEU A 116 4.22 -24.61 -5.15
C LEU A 116 4.11 -23.17 -4.63
N PHE A 117 4.64 -22.93 -3.44
CA PHE A 117 4.78 -21.62 -2.82
C PHE A 117 5.81 -21.67 -1.67
N PRO A 118 6.44 -20.54 -1.31
CA PRO A 118 7.31 -20.46 -0.13
C PRO A 118 6.50 -20.41 1.16
N THR A 119 7.13 -20.70 2.30
CA THR A 119 6.48 -20.54 3.62
C THR A 119 5.95 -19.12 3.79
N ALA A 120 6.76 -18.13 3.46
CA ALA A 120 6.37 -16.74 3.44
C ALA A 120 7.16 -15.99 2.36
N ALA A 121 6.66 -14.83 1.97
CA ALA A 121 7.34 -13.92 1.05
C ALA A 121 6.99 -12.48 1.43
N GLY A 122 7.75 -11.54 0.90
CA GLY A 122 7.46 -10.15 1.21
C GLY A 122 8.36 -9.16 0.52
N VAL A 123 8.16 -7.90 0.90
CA VAL A 123 9.02 -6.78 0.54
C VAL A 123 9.67 -6.20 1.78
N GLY A 124 10.88 -5.70 1.63
CA GLY A 124 11.63 -5.06 2.68
C GLY A 124 12.16 -3.71 2.22
N PHE A 125 12.13 -2.73 3.09
CA PHE A 125 12.59 -1.38 2.84
C PHE A 125 13.70 -1.05 3.83
N SER A 126 14.81 -0.50 3.37
CA SER A 126 15.90 -0.10 4.27
C SER A 126 15.56 1.16 5.06
N TYR A 127 14.63 1.95 4.56
CA TYR A 127 14.06 3.10 5.24
C TYR A 127 12.54 2.92 5.35
N SER A 128 11.98 3.09 6.55
CA SER A 128 10.53 3.02 6.75
C SER A 128 9.92 4.41 6.59
N PRO A 129 9.07 4.64 5.60
CA PRO A 129 8.32 5.91 5.52
C PRO A 129 7.22 6.00 6.60
N TYR A 130 7.11 4.97 7.41
CA TYR A 130 6.05 4.78 8.39
C TYR A 130 6.61 4.60 9.80
N SER A 131 6.20 5.47 10.72
CA SER A 131 6.50 5.35 12.15
C SER A 131 5.20 5.29 12.96
N PRO A 132 4.76 4.09 13.40
CA PRO A 132 3.55 3.96 14.22
C PRO A 132 3.68 4.51 15.63
N LEU A 133 4.90 4.85 16.07
CA LEU A 133 5.20 5.45 17.35
C LEU A 133 6.20 6.59 17.18
N PRO A 134 6.06 7.69 17.96
CA PRO A 134 6.94 8.86 17.84
C PRO A 134 8.43 8.58 18.08
N ASP A 135 8.75 7.51 18.83
CA ASP A 135 10.11 7.13 19.21
C ASP A 135 10.67 5.94 18.41
N MET A 136 10.11 5.65 17.24
CA MET A 136 10.65 4.65 16.31
C MET A 136 11.71 5.21 15.40
N ASP A 137 12.79 4.42 15.22
CA ASP A 137 13.86 4.74 14.28
C ASP A 137 13.53 4.20 12.88
N ASN A 138 13.13 5.08 11.99
CA ASN A 138 12.76 4.75 10.61
C ASN A 138 13.95 4.27 9.77
N THR A 139 15.18 4.57 10.17
CA THR A 139 16.41 4.12 9.49
C THR A 139 16.72 2.65 9.73
N LYS A 140 15.99 1.97 10.60
CA LYS A 140 16.14 0.52 10.82
C LYS A 140 15.40 -0.33 9.79
N GLY A 141 14.55 0.29 9.00
CA GLY A 141 13.81 -0.36 7.93
C GLY A 141 12.51 -1.05 8.37
N MET A 142 11.82 -1.58 7.39
CA MET A 142 10.50 -2.19 7.53
C MET A 142 10.36 -3.40 6.61
N LEU A 143 9.56 -4.38 7.04
CA LEU A 143 9.19 -5.54 6.21
C LEU A 143 7.67 -5.62 6.09
N ARG A 144 7.21 -6.08 4.93
CA ARG A 144 5.87 -6.64 4.73
C ARG A 144 6.01 -8.13 4.49
N LEU A 145 5.20 -8.93 5.15
CA LEU A 145 5.30 -10.37 5.12
C LEU A 145 3.92 -11.01 4.92
N VAL A 146 3.84 -11.94 4.00
CA VAL A 146 2.63 -12.74 3.69
C VAL A 146 2.97 -14.21 3.57
N MET A 147 2.01 -15.08 3.75
CA MET A 147 2.08 -16.49 3.36
C MET A 147 1.92 -16.61 1.85
N GLY A 148 2.69 -17.48 1.18
CA GLY A 148 2.58 -17.74 -0.27
C GLY A 148 3.58 -16.95 -1.11
N LEU A 149 3.25 -16.72 -2.38
CA LEU A 149 4.17 -16.21 -3.41
C LEU A 149 4.61 -14.75 -3.26
N GLY A 150 4.03 -13.98 -2.36
CA GLY A 150 4.44 -12.60 -2.13
C GLY A 150 3.65 -11.54 -2.90
N THR A 151 2.86 -11.91 -3.88
CA THR A 151 1.98 -11.00 -4.64
C THR A 151 1.07 -10.18 -3.72
N LYS A 152 0.51 -10.80 -2.67
CA LYS A 152 -0.33 -10.12 -1.66
C LYS A 152 0.44 -9.14 -0.75
N ALA A 153 1.77 -9.13 -0.77
CA ALA A 153 2.56 -8.13 -0.06
C ALA A 153 2.65 -6.80 -0.82
N VAL A 154 2.44 -6.85 -2.14
CA VAL A 154 2.54 -5.71 -3.07
C VAL A 154 1.15 -5.30 -3.55
N ASP A 155 0.35 -6.29 -4.02
CA ASP A 155 -0.99 -6.05 -4.55
C ASP A 155 -2.00 -5.89 -3.41
N ARG A 156 -2.63 -4.73 -3.35
CA ARG A 156 -3.67 -4.45 -2.37
C ARG A 156 -4.99 -5.01 -2.83
N THR A 157 -5.34 -6.17 -2.32
CA THR A 157 -6.69 -6.66 -2.43
C THR A 157 -7.50 -6.19 -1.22
N LYS A 158 -8.80 -5.91 -1.41
CA LYS A 158 -9.69 -5.41 -0.33
C LYS A 158 -9.83 -6.34 0.88
N LYS A 159 -9.22 -7.54 0.85
CA LYS A 159 -9.41 -8.60 1.85
C LYS A 159 -8.14 -9.14 2.46
N ASP A 160 -6.97 -8.83 1.91
CA ASP A 160 -5.69 -9.37 2.33
C ASP A 160 -4.76 -8.27 2.85
N TYR A 161 -4.22 -8.50 4.02
CA TYR A 161 -3.34 -7.55 4.70
C TYR A 161 -2.01 -8.24 5.01
N PRO A 162 -0.89 -7.69 4.54
CA PRO A 162 0.43 -8.17 4.93
C PRO A 162 0.69 -7.87 6.41
N ARG A 163 1.49 -8.72 7.04
CA ARG A 163 2.07 -8.39 8.34
C ARG A 163 3.18 -7.36 8.15
N ILE A 164 2.98 -6.16 8.70
CA ILE A 164 3.98 -5.09 8.71
C ILE A 164 4.84 -5.25 9.97
N ILE A 165 6.15 -5.12 9.78
CA ILE A 165 7.17 -5.31 10.81
C ILE A 165 8.14 -4.14 10.69
N ASN A 166 8.14 -3.23 11.67
CA ASN A 166 9.21 -2.26 11.79
C ASN A 166 10.41 -2.94 12.43
N LEU A 167 11.58 -2.82 11.81
CA LEU A 167 12.77 -3.52 12.25
C LEU A 167 13.42 -2.91 13.51
N ASP A 168 13.05 -1.70 13.90
CA ASP A 168 13.47 -1.13 15.20
C ASP A 168 12.79 -1.86 16.37
N LYS A 169 11.47 -2.03 16.28
CA LYS A 169 10.65 -2.68 17.32
C LYS A 169 9.72 -3.74 16.71
N PRO A 170 10.26 -4.91 16.27
CA PRO A 170 9.53 -5.87 15.44
C PRO A 170 8.33 -6.54 16.14
N GLU A 171 8.32 -6.58 17.47
CA GLU A 171 7.23 -7.14 18.27
C GLU A 171 5.98 -6.25 18.32
N ILE A 172 6.09 -4.98 17.96
CA ILE A 172 4.95 -4.07 17.97
C ILE A 172 3.95 -4.46 16.88
N THR A 173 2.69 -4.57 17.27
CA THR A 173 1.57 -4.77 16.36
C THR A 173 0.55 -3.65 16.54
N LEU A 174 0.02 -3.18 15.42
CA LEU A 174 -0.99 -2.11 15.41
C LEU A 174 -2.39 -2.63 15.76
N MET A 175 -2.58 -3.94 15.74
CA MET A 175 -3.86 -4.58 16.03
C MET A 175 -4.06 -4.69 17.53
N LYS A 176 -5.04 -3.96 18.06
CA LYS A 176 -5.30 -3.83 19.49
C LYS A 176 -5.99 -5.06 20.10
N ASP A 177 -6.87 -5.70 19.33
CA ASP A 177 -7.66 -6.84 19.78
C ASP A 177 -7.74 -7.98 18.78
N ILE A 178 -8.33 -9.11 19.21
CA ILE A 178 -8.45 -10.34 18.41
C ILE A 178 -9.35 -10.15 17.19
N LYS A 179 -10.36 -9.26 17.25
CA LYS A 179 -11.27 -8.99 16.12
C LYS A 179 -10.55 -8.23 15.01
N GLU A 180 -9.73 -7.25 15.39
CA GLU A 180 -8.86 -6.53 14.47
C GLU A 180 -7.86 -7.50 13.82
N LYS A 181 -7.22 -8.38 14.61
CA LYS A 181 -6.32 -9.41 14.10
C LYS A 181 -6.98 -10.33 13.08
N HIS A 182 -8.22 -10.75 13.30
CA HIS A 182 -8.97 -11.52 12.30
C HIS A 182 -9.30 -10.71 11.06
N ARG A 183 -9.76 -9.47 11.23
CA ARG A 183 -10.19 -8.62 10.13
C ARG A 183 -9.02 -8.22 9.21
N TYR A 184 -7.88 -7.94 9.81
CA TYR A 184 -6.70 -7.38 9.16
C TYR A 184 -5.56 -8.39 9.08
N SER A 185 -5.87 -9.64 8.84
CA SER A 185 -4.95 -10.70 8.48
C SER A 185 -5.12 -11.10 7.03
N GLN A 186 -4.22 -11.92 6.54
CA GLN A 186 -4.32 -12.49 5.21
C GLN A 186 -5.39 -13.58 5.18
N HIS A 187 -6.28 -13.55 4.19
CA HIS A 187 -7.37 -14.51 3.99
C HIS A 187 -7.15 -15.43 2.80
N TYR A 188 -6.43 -14.96 1.78
CA TYR A 188 -6.12 -15.71 0.56
C TYR A 188 -4.61 -15.67 0.30
N LEU A 189 -4.10 -16.64 -0.40
CA LEU A 189 -2.71 -16.68 -0.87
C LEU A 189 -2.66 -17.12 -2.32
N ASP A 190 -1.71 -16.56 -3.06
CA ASP A 190 -1.43 -16.98 -4.42
C ASP A 190 -0.43 -18.14 -4.40
N VAL A 191 -0.71 -19.14 -5.23
CA VAL A 191 0.07 -20.36 -5.38
C VAL A 191 0.21 -20.72 -6.86
N ILE A 192 1.28 -21.42 -7.22
CA ILE A 192 1.30 -22.14 -8.50
C ILE A 192 0.52 -23.44 -8.30
N ASP A 193 -0.61 -23.58 -8.99
CA ASP A 193 -1.43 -24.79 -8.99
C ASP A 193 -1.11 -25.65 -10.22
N PHE A 194 -0.54 -26.82 -9.97
CA PHE A 194 -0.14 -27.76 -11.02
C PHE A 194 -1.32 -28.50 -11.66
N LYS A 195 -2.48 -28.61 -10.98
CA LYS A 195 -3.69 -29.18 -11.55
C LYS A 195 -4.41 -28.19 -12.44
N ALA A 196 -4.55 -26.95 -11.97
CA ALA A 196 -5.15 -25.88 -12.76
C ALA A 196 -4.21 -25.38 -13.87
N ASN A 197 -2.90 -25.71 -13.79
CA ASN A 197 -1.84 -25.23 -14.68
C ASN A 197 -1.78 -23.69 -14.75
N SER A 198 -1.93 -23.03 -13.60
CA SER A 198 -1.99 -21.56 -13.51
C SER A 198 -1.55 -21.05 -12.15
N LEU A 199 -1.31 -19.73 -12.07
CA LEU A 199 -1.34 -19.00 -10.79
C LEU A 199 -2.77 -19.03 -10.27
N HIS A 200 -2.96 -19.38 -9.01
CA HIS A 200 -4.28 -19.53 -8.40
C HIS A 200 -4.34 -18.86 -7.03
N ASP A 201 -5.46 -18.21 -6.75
CA ASP A 201 -5.76 -17.59 -5.45
C ASP A 201 -6.60 -18.58 -4.64
N ILE A 202 -6.07 -19.08 -3.51
CA ILE A 202 -6.75 -20.04 -2.64
C ILE A 202 -6.96 -19.49 -1.24
N PRO A 203 -8.00 -19.92 -0.50
CA PRO A 203 -8.15 -19.57 0.91
C PRO A 203 -6.94 -20.02 1.73
N VAL A 204 -6.53 -19.19 2.69
CA VAL A 204 -5.41 -19.50 3.59
C VAL A 204 -5.60 -20.85 4.30
N GLY A 205 -6.83 -21.23 4.67
CA GLY A 205 -7.14 -22.53 5.26
C GLY A 205 -6.65 -23.70 4.42
N ASP A 206 -6.93 -23.67 3.11
CA ASP A 206 -6.52 -24.72 2.16
C ASP A 206 -4.99 -24.81 2.05
N GLY A 207 -4.32 -23.66 2.05
CA GLY A 207 -2.85 -23.58 2.10
C GLY A 207 -2.28 -24.14 3.39
N LEU A 208 -2.88 -23.83 4.55
CA LEU A 208 -2.47 -24.34 5.86
C LEU A 208 -2.64 -25.86 6.00
N ASP A 209 -3.57 -26.46 5.28
CA ASP A 209 -3.81 -27.90 5.32
C ASP A 209 -2.73 -28.71 4.60
N VAL A 210 -2.04 -28.11 3.63
CA VAL A 210 -1.02 -28.80 2.82
C VAL A 210 0.41 -28.54 3.29
N ILE A 211 0.67 -27.52 4.10
CA ILE A 211 2.01 -27.21 4.59
C ILE A 211 2.42 -28.06 5.82
N PRO A 212 3.71 -28.28 6.05
CA PRO A 212 4.21 -28.95 7.24
C PRO A 212 3.83 -28.21 8.55
N ARG A 213 3.70 -28.98 9.64
CA ARG A 213 3.32 -28.41 10.95
C ARG A 213 4.29 -27.34 11.46
N TYR A 214 5.59 -27.49 11.17
CA TYR A 214 6.60 -26.51 11.59
C TYR A 214 6.41 -25.18 10.83
N SER A 215 6.05 -25.19 9.55
CA SER A 215 5.72 -23.99 8.79
C SER A 215 4.41 -23.36 9.29
N LYS A 216 3.37 -24.18 9.55
CA LYS A 216 2.13 -23.70 10.14
C LYS A 216 2.36 -22.96 11.45
N LYS A 217 3.21 -23.52 12.34
CA LYS A 217 3.51 -22.94 13.67
C LYS A 217 4.10 -21.52 13.61
N VAL A 218 4.88 -21.19 12.59
CA VAL A 218 5.52 -19.88 12.49
C VAL A 218 4.62 -18.84 11.80
N LEU A 219 3.60 -19.27 11.10
CA LEU A 219 2.68 -18.41 10.35
C LEU A 219 1.44 -18.00 11.12
N VAL A 220 0.89 -18.91 11.97
CA VAL A 220 -0.44 -18.72 12.56
C VAL A 220 -0.39 -18.25 14.02
N GLU A 221 -1.39 -17.47 14.38
CA GLU A 221 -1.80 -17.24 15.76
C GLU A 221 -3.19 -17.87 15.98
N HIS A 222 -3.42 -18.42 17.17
CA HIS A 222 -4.68 -19.05 17.56
C HIS A 222 -5.59 -18.08 18.31
N ASP A 223 -6.84 -18.00 17.90
CA ASP A 223 -7.89 -17.40 18.71
C ASP A 223 -8.35 -18.42 19.79
N ARG A 224 -7.61 -18.44 20.88
CA ARG A 224 -7.84 -19.38 21.98
C ARG A 224 -9.18 -19.19 22.68
N GLU A 225 -9.74 -17.99 22.64
CA GLU A 225 -11.05 -17.71 23.23
C GLU A 225 -12.17 -18.27 22.37
N ALA A 226 -12.13 -18.03 21.07
CA ALA A 226 -13.07 -18.63 20.13
C ALA A 226 -12.99 -20.15 20.14
N GLU A 227 -11.78 -20.74 20.14
CA GLU A 227 -11.57 -22.19 20.25
C GLU A 227 -12.15 -22.77 21.55
N ARG A 228 -12.04 -22.06 22.68
CA ARG A 228 -12.64 -22.45 23.95
C ARG A 228 -14.17 -22.45 23.86
N MET A 229 -14.77 -21.39 23.31
CA MET A 229 -16.22 -21.31 23.11
C MET A 229 -16.76 -22.44 22.23
N PHE A 230 -16.06 -22.81 21.16
CA PHE A 230 -16.43 -23.95 20.32
C PHE A 230 -16.33 -25.28 21.09
N ARG A 231 -15.28 -25.43 21.92
CA ARG A 231 -15.07 -26.63 22.75
C ARG A 231 -16.18 -26.80 23.81
N GLU A 232 -16.60 -25.72 24.43
CA GLU A 232 -17.73 -25.71 25.38
C GLU A 232 -19.06 -26.12 24.72
N ARG A 233 -19.19 -25.88 23.41
CA ARG A 233 -20.32 -26.35 22.57
C ARG A 233 -20.14 -27.75 22.01
N GLY A 234 -19.14 -28.49 22.46
CA GLY A 234 -18.85 -29.85 22.02
C GLY A 234 -18.18 -29.96 20.64
N GLN A 235 -17.73 -28.83 20.08
CA GLN A 235 -17.06 -28.77 18.78
C GLN A 235 -15.56 -28.52 18.96
N ARG A 236 -14.72 -29.29 18.27
CA ARG A 236 -13.28 -29.02 18.20
C ARG A 236 -12.99 -28.33 16.87
N ARG A 237 -12.72 -27.02 16.92
CA ARG A 237 -12.29 -26.23 15.76
C ARG A 237 -11.03 -25.46 16.13
N GLU A 238 -10.05 -25.49 15.26
CA GLU A 238 -8.94 -24.55 15.27
C GLU A 238 -9.41 -23.25 14.63
N ILE A 239 -9.25 -22.14 15.33
CA ILE A 239 -9.54 -20.80 14.83
C ILE A 239 -8.21 -20.06 14.79
N VAL A 240 -7.71 -19.89 13.57
CA VAL A 240 -6.37 -19.30 13.34
C VAL A 240 -6.46 -18.18 12.33
N PHE A 241 -5.50 -17.28 12.42
CA PHE A 241 -5.26 -16.23 11.42
C PHE A 241 -3.75 -16.09 11.16
N ILE A 242 -3.40 -15.57 10.00
CA ILE A 242 -2.00 -15.37 9.60
C ILE A 242 -1.49 -14.06 10.18
N ASN A 243 -0.45 -14.14 11.02
CA ASN A 243 0.28 -12.97 11.51
C ASN A 243 1.80 -13.13 11.46
N CYS A 244 2.28 -14.29 11.02
CA CYS A 244 3.71 -14.61 10.91
C CYS A 244 4.51 -14.39 12.21
N GLU A 245 3.87 -14.47 13.38
CA GLU A 245 4.44 -14.17 14.69
C GLU A 245 5.69 -15.01 15.02
N GLY A 246 5.68 -16.29 14.57
CA GLY A 246 6.85 -17.16 14.79
C GLY A 246 8.06 -16.77 13.97
N ILE A 247 7.87 -16.13 12.81
CA ILE A 247 8.97 -15.55 12.01
C ILE A 247 9.43 -14.24 12.66
N VAL A 248 8.50 -13.37 13.07
CA VAL A 248 8.79 -12.08 13.71
C VAL A 248 9.57 -12.26 15.02
N LYS A 249 9.23 -13.26 15.83
CA LYS A 249 9.94 -13.58 17.08
C LYS A 249 11.28 -14.27 16.91
N ASN A 250 11.64 -14.63 15.68
CA ASN A 250 12.94 -15.23 15.41
C ASN A 250 14.00 -14.13 15.26
N GLN A 251 14.75 -13.86 16.34
CA GLN A 251 15.75 -12.79 16.37
C GLN A 251 16.79 -12.94 15.24
N LYS A 252 17.20 -14.17 14.91
CA LYS A 252 18.16 -14.42 13.82
C LYS A 252 17.59 -14.01 12.46
N PHE A 253 16.27 -14.19 12.23
CA PHE A 253 15.61 -13.71 11.02
C PHE A 253 15.64 -12.18 10.96
N ILE A 254 15.26 -11.52 12.05
CA ILE A 254 15.25 -10.05 12.13
C ILE A 254 16.67 -9.48 11.91
N ASP A 255 17.68 -10.06 12.57
CA ASP A 255 19.05 -9.60 12.43
C ASP A 255 19.59 -9.78 11.01
N ASN A 256 19.29 -10.93 10.37
CA ASN A 256 19.68 -11.17 8.98
C ASN A 256 19.00 -10.18 8.02
N MET A 257 17.71 -9.86 8.23
CA MET A 257 17.02 -8.91 7.37
C MET A 257 17.60 -7.50 7.52
N LYS A 258 17.93 -7.08 8.75
CA LYS A 258 18.64 -5.82 8.99
C LYS A 258 20.00 -5.79 8.28
N GLU A 259 20.76 -6.87 8.38
CA GLU A 259 22.08 -6.97 7.73
C GLU A 259 21.97 -6.92 6.21
N ILE A 260 21.00 -7.64 5.62
CA ILE A 260 20.74 -7.63 4.18
C ILE A 260 20.41 -6.20 3.71
N LEU A 261 19.45 -5.55 4.36
CA LEU A 261 19.01 -4.20 3.98
C LEU A 261 20.15 -3.18 4.12
N ASN A 262 20.87 -3.19 5.24
CA ASN A 262 22.00 -2.28 5.47
C ASN A 262 23.16 -2.51 4.49
N THR A 263 23.44 -3.77 4.13
CA THR A 263 24.49 -4.10 3.15
C THR A 263 24.13 -3.58 1.77
N LEU A 264 22.87 -3.75 1.35
CA LEU A 264 22.41 -3.31 0.06
C LEU A 264 22.31 -1.77 -0.01
N GLU A 265 21.78 -1.12 1.02
CA GLU A 265 21.73 0.33 1.12
C GLU A 265 23.15 0.94 1.03
N THR A 266 24.11 0.34 1.76
CA THR A 266 25.52 0.77 1.69
C THR A 266 26.11 0.58 0.27
N ALA A 267 25.77 -0.52 -0.39
CA ALA A 267 26.27 -0.80 -1.76
C ALA A 267 25.67 0.11 -2.81
N TYR A 268 24.41 0.51 -2.64
CA TYR A 268 23.71 1.43 -3.55
C TYR A 268 24.01 2.91 -3.22
N ASP A 269 24.55 3.19 -2.02
CA ASP A 269 24.68 4.56 -1.46
C ASP A 269 23.34 5.31 -1.46
N TYR A 270 22.25 4.55 -1.29
CA TYR A 270 20.88 5.03 -1.35
C TYR A 270 19.93 4.03 -0.69
N PRO A 271 18.82 4.47 -0.05
CA PRO A 271 17.80 3.56 0.46
C PRO A 271 17.28 2.60 -0.60
N VAL A 272 17.03 1.37 -0.21
CA VAL A 272 16.63 0.30 -1.14
C VAL A 272 15.33 -0.35 -0.71
N ASP A 273 14.59 -0.85 -1.70
CA ASP A 273 13.56 -1.87 -1.52
C ASP A 273 14.04 -3.23 -2.05
N ILE A 274 13.56 -4.30 -1.41
CA ILE A 274 13.87 -5.66 -1.80
C ILE A 274 12.62 -6.51 -1.86
N GLU A 275 12.61 -7.49 -2.78
CA GLU A 275 11.66 -8.59 -2.76
C GLU A 275 12.37 -9.85 -2.27
N TYR A 276 11.72 -10.60 -1.38
CA TYR A 276 12.32 -11.79 -0.81
C TYR A 276 11.30 -12.89 -0.53
N THR A 277 11.80 -14.14 -0.45
CA THR A 277 11.02 -15.28 0.05
C THR A 277 11.73 -15.94 1.22
N VAL A 278 10.94 -16.60 2.08
CA VAL A 278 11.39 -17.32 3.25
C VAL A 278 10.85 -18.74 3.21
N ASN A 279 11.76 -19.72 3.28
CA ASN A 279 11.39 -21.11 3.51
C ASN A 279 11.91 -21.54 4.89
N VAL A 280 11.02 -22.13 5.70
CA VAL A 280 11.33 -22.58 7.05
C VAL A 280 11.54 -24.08 7.05
N GLY A 281 12.62 -24.54 7.70
CA GLY A 281 12.95 -25.95 7.90
C GLY A 281 12.36 -26.53 9.20
N GLU A 282 12.39 -27.84 9.31
CA GLU A 282 11.91 -28.57 10.50
C GLU A 282 12.67 -28.23 11.79
N ASP A 283 13.96 -27.91 11.67
CA ASP A 283 14.85 -27.48 12.74
C ASP A 283 14.72 -25.99 13.11
N ASN A 284 13.67 -25.30 12.63
CA ASN A 284 13.49 -23.85 12.66
C ASN A 284 14.62 -23.06 11.94
N SER A 285 15.41 -23.72 11.09
CA SER A 285 16.23 -23.01 10.12
C SER A 285 15.35 -22.30 9.11
N PHE A 286 15.89 -21.26 8.47
CA PHE A 286 15.22 -20.59 7.37
C PHE A 286 16.22 -20.22 6.30
N ASN A 287 15.73 -20.27 5.06
CA ASN A 287 16.43 -19.77 3.88
C ASN A 287 15.71 -18.53 3.38
N ILE A 288 16.44 -17.43 3.30
CA ILE A 288 15.97 -16.19 2.66
C ILE A 288 16.52 -16.17 1.24
N ASN A 289 15.64 -16.04 0.24
CA ASN A 289 16.07 -15.82 -1.14
C ASN A 289 15.73 -14.38 -1.48
N LEU A 290 16.73 -13.60 -1.84
CA LEU A 290 16.58 -12.27 -2.39
C LEU A 290 16.19 -12.41 -3.87
N LEU A 291 15.07 -11.82 -4.27
CA LEU A 291 14.52 -11.93 -5.62
C LEU A 291 14.79 -10.69 -6.46
N GLN A 292 14.73 -9.51 -5.86
CA GLN A 292 15.01 -8.23 -6.48
C GLN A 292 15.52 -7.24 -5.44
N CYS A 293 16.34 -6.30 -5.87
CA CYS A 293 16.74 -5.12 -5.12
C CYS A 293 16.75 -3.92 -6.07
N ARG A 294 16.19 -2.81 -5.65
CA ARG A 294 16.17 -1.56 -6.42
C ARG A 294 16.29 -0.36 -5.48
N PRO A 295 16.68 0.82 -5.99
CA PRO A 295 16.60 2.05 -5.22
C PRO A 295 15.17 2.28 -4.74
N LEU A 296 15.01 2.60 -3.47
CA LEU A 296 13.71 2.92 -2.90
C LEU A 296 13.21 4.23 -3.53
N GLN A 297 12.02 4.17 -4.13
CA GLN A 297 11.40 5.33 -4.76
C GLN A 297 10.75 6.24 -3.70
N VAL A 298 11.54 6.64 -2.73
CA VAL A 298 11.17 7.67 -1.77
C VAL A 298 11.98 8.90 -2.14
N SER A 299 11.32 10.02 -2.35
CA SER A 299 12.02 11.30 -2.38
C SER A 299 12.60 11.52 -0.99
N VAL A 300 13.77 10.96 -0.71
CA VAL A 300 14.56 11.32 0.47
C VAL A 300 15.13 12.71 0.18
N ASN A 301 14.23 13.65 -0.12
CA ASN A 301 14.58 15.04 -0.09
C ASN A 301 14.72 15.43 1.38
N ASN A 302 15.91 15.17 1.93
CA ASN A 302 16.37 15.72 3.19
C ASN A 302 16.60 17.25 3.09
N GLU A 303 16.14 17.89 2.03
CA GLU A 303 16.17 19.34 1.93
C GLU A 303 15.20 19.89 2.99
N ALA A 304 15.77 20.58 3.95
CA ALA A 304 14.99 21.32 4.93
C ALA A 304 14.05 22.27 4.18
N ILE A 305 12.75 22.11 4.39
CA ILE A 305 11.77 23.02 3.81
C ILE A 305 11.72 24.27 4.66
N GLU A 306 12.01 25.43 4.04
CA GLU A 306 11.81 26.69 4.72
C GLU A 306 10.31 26.94 4.88
N MET A 307 9.86 26.96 6.14
CA MET A 307 8.50 27.35 6.48
C MET A 307 8.31 28.84 6.20
N PRO A 308 7.23 29.23 5.51
CA PRO A 308 7.00 30.64 5.22
C PRO A 308 6.68 31.42 6.48
N GLU A 309 7.20 32.66 6.56
CA GLU A 309 6.76 33.65 7.52
C GLU A 309 5.51 34.38 6.95
N ASP A 310 4.35 33.71 6.97
CA ASP A 310 3.11 34.26 6.44
C ASP A 310 2.10 34.56 7.54
N LYS A 311 1.18 35.49 7.27
CA LYS A 311 0.09 35.88 8.17
C LYS A 311 -1.22 35.15 7.84
N ASN A 312 -1.32 34.55 6.65
CA ASN A 312 -2.53 33.87 6.17
C ASN A 312 -2.41 32.35 6.42
N VAL A 313 -2.04 31.98 7.62
CA VAL A 313 -1.91 30.57 8.02
C VAL A 313 -3.30 29.96 8.13
N PHE A 314 -3.59 28.96 7.29
CA PHE A 314 -4.81 28.17 7.39
C PHE A 314 -4.70 27.13 8.51
N PHE A 315 -3.63 26.35 8.50
CA PHE A 315 -3.27 25.53 9.66
C PHE A 315 -1.75 25.42 9.82
N HIS A 316 -1.32 25.23 11.07
CA HIS A 316 0.05 24.94 11.43
C HIS A 316 0.07 23.85 12.50
N ILE A 317 0.69 22.72 12.19
CA ILE A 317 0.77 21.52 13.03
C ILE A 317 2.22 21.31 13.42
N LYS A 318 2.49 21.10 14.71
CA LYS A 318 3.80 20.71 15.24
C LYS A 318 3.69 19.38 15.95
N GLU A 319 4.58 18.44 15.64
CA GLU A 319 4.68 17.11 16.27
C GLU A 319 3.41 16.25 16.16
N SER A 320 2.66 16.34 15.06
CA SER A 320 1.42 15.59 14.84
C SER A 320 1.20 15.21 13.38
N SER A 321 2.27 15.09 12.62
CA SER A 321 2.19 14.84 11.18
C SER A 321 3.05 13.68 10.76
N MET A 322 2.69 13.08 9.66
CA MET A 322 3.42 11.98 9.06
C MET A 322 3.41 12.10 7.53
N GLY A 323 4.56 11.91 6.97
CA GLY A 323 4.76 12.00 5.53
C GLY A 323 6.21 12.37 5.21
N MET A 324 6.49 12.57 3.95
CA MET A 324 7.79 13.04 3.47
C MET A 324 7.80 14.56 3.42
N SER A 325 9.00 15.17 3.60
CA SER A 325 9.19 16.59 3.37
C SER A 325 8.71 16.96 1.97
N ARG A 326 7.78 17.92 1.88
CA ARG A 326 7.17 18.33 0.61
C ARG A 326 6.66 19.74 0.62
N LYS A 327 6.58 20.30 -0.57
CA LYS A 327 5.85 21.53 -0.84
C LYS A 327 4.88 21.27 -1.99
N ASN A 328 3.58 21.43 -1.76
CA ASN A 328 2.54 21.24 -2.76
C ASN A 328 1.70 22.49 -2.92
N LYS A 329 1.41 22.89 -4.17
CA LYS A 329 0.29 23.77 -4.45
C LYS A 329 -1.00 22.98 -4.23
N ILE A 330 -1.98 23.60 -3.63
CA ILE A 330 -3.29 23.00 -3.35
C ILE A 330 -4.35 23.76 -4.15
N ASP A 331 -5.09 23.05 -4.95
CA ASP A 331 -6.14 23.60 -5.81
C ASP A 331 -7.54 23.48 -5.20
N THR A 332 -7.76 22.49 -4.32
CA THR A 332 -9.09 22.22 -3.73
C THR A 332 -8.96 21.84 -2.25
N ILE A 333 -9.87 22.30 -1.42
CA ILE A 333 -10.01 21.83 -0.04
C ILE A 333 -11.43 21.33 0.17
N CYS A 334 -11.57 20.10 0.68
CA CYS A 334 -12.82 19.51 1.12
C CYS A 334 -12.81 19.41 2.65
N TYR A 335 -13.71 20.15 3.29
CA TYR A 335 -13.85 20.19 4.75
C TYR A 335 -15.21 19.68 5.18
N VAL A 336 -15.23 18.74 6.11
CA VAL A 336 -16.44 18.24 6.76
C VAL A 336 -16.52 18.79 8.17
N ASP A 337 -17.48 19.67 8.44
CA ASP A 337 -17.68 20.32 9.74
C ASP A 337 -18.00 19.27 10.84
N PRO A 338 -17.16 19.15 11.88
CA PRO A 338 -17.33 18.14 12.91
C PRO A 338 -18.62 18.31 13.72
N HIS A 339 -19.01 19.55 14.05
CA HIS A 339 -20.22 19.81 14.82
C HIS A 339 -21.46 19.32 14.04
N LYS A 340 -21.60 19.75 12.79
CA LYS A 340 -22.73 19.37 11.92
C LYS A 340 -22.71 17.87 11.59
N TYR A 341 -21.53 17.27 11.42
CA TYR A 341 -21.42 15.84 11.17
C TYR A 341 -21.89 15.00 12.36
N TYR A 342 -21.48 15.33 13.57
CA TYR A 342 -21.87 14.55 14.75
C TYR A 342 -23.35 14.75 15.13
N GLU A 343 -23.93 15.90 14.86
CA GLU A 343 -25.37 16.16 15.01
C GLU A 343 -26.23 15.52 13.89
N TYR A 344 -25.60 15.21 12.72
CA TYR A 344 -26.33 14.63 11.60
C TYR A 344 -26.89 13.23 11.94
N PRO A 345 -28.12 12.89 11.52
CA PRO A 345 -28.75 11.62 11.90
C PRO A 345 -27.92 10.40 11.50
N TYR A 346 -27.68 9.50 12.45
CA TYR A 346 -26.83 8.30 12.28
C TYR A 346 -27.15 7.50 11.00
N ALA A 347 -28.44 7.25 10.75
CA ALA A 347 -28.89 6.49 9.58
C ALA A 347 -28.54 7.16 8.23
N LYS A 348 -28.34 8.49 8.23
CA LYS A 348 -27.97 9.24 7.02
C LYS A 348 -26.46 9.38 6.83
N LYS A 349 -25.65 9.17 7.86
CA LYS A 349 -24.17 9.30 7.79
C LYS A 349 -23.52 8.38 6.76
N SER A 350 -24.19 7.26 6.42
CA SER A 350 -23.73 6.33 5.39
C SER A 350 -23.66 6.95 3.98
N SER A 351 -24.28 8.09 3.74
CA SER A 351 -24.19 8.82 2.46
C SER A 351 -22.91 9.67 2.33
N ILE A 352 -22.28 10.06 3.43
CA ILE A 352 -21.12 10.97 3.42
C ILE A 352 -19.92 10.40 2.68
N PRO A 353 -19.53 9.12 2.84
CA PRO A 353 -18.44 8.53 2.05
C PRO A 353 -18.61 8.70 0.54
N ARG A 354 -19.83 8.53 0.05
CA ARG A 354 -20.12 8.70 -1.37
C ARG A 354 -19.90 10.14 -1.85
N ILE A 355 -20.28 11.12 -1.03
CA ILE A 355 -20.08 12.53 -1.35
C ILE A 355 -18.59 12.88 -1.41
N ILE A 356 -17.78 12.35 -0.47
CA ILE A 356 -16.34 12.50 -0.50
C ILE A 356 -15.76 11.82 -1.75
N SER A 357 -16.26 10.65 -2.14
CA SER A 357 -15.87 9.96 -3.38
C SER A 357 -16.23 10.76 -4.63
N ASP A 358 -17.35 11.49 -4.64
CA ASP A 358 -17.72 12.41 -5.73
C ASP A 358 -16.69 13.55 -5.84
N VAL A 359 -16.25 14.14 -4.72
CA VAL A 359 -15.19 15.17 -4.68
C VAL A 359 -13.84 14.59 -5.12
N ASN A 360 -13.47 13.39 -4.64
CA ASN A 360 -12.26 12.69 -5.08
C ASN A 360 -12.24 12.47 -6.60
N THR A 361 -13.37 12.08 -7.16
CA THR A 361 -13.54 11.89 -8.61
C THR A 361 -13.46 13.21 -9.36
N TYR A 362 -14.04 14.29 -8.82
CA TYR A 362 -13.93 15.63 -9.39
C TYR A 362 -12.47 16.09 -9.45
N CYS A 363 -11.71 15.94 -8.36
CA CYS A 363 -10.30 16.30 -8.32
C CYS A 363 -9.49 15.48 -9.33
N LYS A 364 -9.72 14.16 -9.38
CA LYS A 364 -9.08 13.27 -10.36
C LYS A 364 -9.33 13.69 -11.81
N ASN A 365 -10.58 13.98 -12.17
CA ASN A 365 -10.96 14.28 -13.55
C ASN A 365 -10.47 15.66 -14.01
N ASN A 366 -10.15 16.57 -13.09
CA ASN A 366 -9.66 17.91 -13.35
C ASN A 366 -8.18 18.10 -13.01
N ASP A 367 -7.47 17.01 -12.70
CA ASP A 367 -6.05 17.02 -12.34
C ASP A 367 -5.69 18.01 -11.21
N LYS A 368 -6.53 18.02 -10.14
CA LYS A 368 -6.43 18.95 -9.03
C LYS A 368 -5.78 18.30 -7.82
N THR A 369 -4.83 18.98 -7.22
CA THR A 369 -4.30 18.65 -5.90
C THR A 369 -5.28 19.08 -4.81
N ALA A 370 -5.58 18.20 -3.85
CA ALA A 370 -6.62 18.47 -2.88
C ALA A 370 -6.26 18.04 -1.45
N ILE A 371 -6.78 18.81 -0.48
CA ILE A 371 -6.78 18.45 0.95
C ILE A 371 -8.18 18.01 1.36
N LEU A 372 -8.26 16.91 2.10
CA LEU A 372 -9.46 16.45 2.78
C LEU A 372 -9.31 16.63 4.29
N ILE A 373 -10.24 17.35 4.93
CA ILE A 373 -10.30 17.53 6.39
C ILE A 373 -11.60 16.92 6.88
N VAL A 374 -11.52 15.95 7.81
CA VAL A 374 -12.65 15.16 8.26
C VAL A 374 -12.73 15.05 9.77
N PRO A 375 -13.95 14.97 10.36
CA PRO A 375 -14.12 14.73 11.78
C PRO A 375 -13.78 13.30 12.16
N GLY A 376 -12.99 13.13 13.19
CA GLY A 376 -12.65 11.83 13.76
C GLY A 376 -11.89 10.92 12.83
N ARG A 377 -12.05 9.62 13.01
CA ARG A 377 -11.27 8.59 12.32
C ARG A 377 -11.76 8.32 10.91
N ILE A 378 -10.89 8.44 9.93
CA ILE A 378 -11.17 8.06 8.55
C ILE A 378 -11.10 6.54 8.37
N GLY A 379 -11.96 5.98 7.50
CA GLY A 379 -11.97 4.53 7.23
C GLY A 379 -12.48 3.66 8.38
N THR A 380 -13.08 4.25 9.40
CA THR A 380 -13.75 3.51 10.49
C THR A 380 -14.96 2.74 9.98
N SER A 381 -15.32 1.66 10.65
CA SER A 381 -16.58 0.95 10.37
C SER A 381 -17.79 1.57 11.05
N SER A 382 -17.58 2.48 12.01
CA SER A 382 -18.63 3.13 12.78
C SER A 382 -18.67 4.64 12.52
N PRO A 383 -19.78 5.18 12.00
CA PRO A 383 -19.96 6.62 11.80
C PRO A 383 -19.91 7.47 13.09
N GLU A 384 -19.93 6.85 14.26
CA GLU A 384 -19.75 7.54 15.54
C GLU A 384 -18.28 7.85 15.82
N LEU A 385 -17.35 7.07 15.22
CA LEU A 385 -15.91 7.25 15.39
C LEU A 385 -15.30 8.17 14.33
N GLY A 386 -16.03 8.48 13.25
CA GLY A 386 -15.55 9.27 12.12
C GLY A 386 -16.22 8.84 10.82
N ILE A 387 -15.57 9.03 9.68
CA ILE A 387 -16.18 8.80 8.37
C ILE A 387 -15.79 7.43 7.79
N PRO A 388 -16.78 6.56 7.46
CA PRO A 388 -16.54 5.18 7.02
C PRO A 388 -16.24 5.09 5.51
N VAL A 389 -15.25 5.81 5.01
CA VAL A 389 -14.74 5.68 3.62
C VAL A 389 -13.89 4.43 3.45
N VAL A 390 -13.74 3.99 2.21
CA VAL A 390 -12.68 3.05 1.80
C VAL A 390 -11.59 3.82 1.06
N PHE A 391 -10.38 3.25 0.94
CA PHE A 391 -9.25 3.93 0.31
C PHE A 391 -9.57 4.45 -1.11
N ALA A 392 -10.33 3.70 -1.90
CA ALA A 392 -10.74 4.12 -3.25
C ALA A 392 -11.56 5.42 -3.28
N ASP A 393 -12.24 5.77 -2.17
CA ASP A 393 -13.04 6.99 -2.08
C ASP A 393 -12.19 8.25 -1.88
N ILE A 394 -10.89 8.08 -1.52
CA ILE A 394 -10.00 9.17 -1.10
C ILE A 394 -8.62 9.11 -1.74
N SER A 395 -8.38 8.18 -2.65
CA SER A 395 -7.06 7.86 -3.22
C SER A 395 -6.42 8.98 -4.04
N HIS A 396 -7.14 10.04 -4.38
CA HIS A 396 -6.65 11.16 -5.17
C HIS A 396 -6.43 12.45 -4.36
N PHE A 397 -6.70 12.42 -3.06
CA PHE A 397 -6.32 13.53 -2.20
C PHE A 397 -4.80 13.53 -1.97
N THR A 398 -4.21 14.73 -1.96
CA THR A 398 -2.77 14.93 -1.68
C THR A 398 -2.48 14.88 -0.19
N ALA A 399 -3.44 15.34 0.62
CA ALA A 399 -3.33 15.37 2.07
C ALA A 399 -4.68 15.06 2.73
N ILE A 400 -4.63 14.38 3.86
CA ILE A 400 -5.80 14.06 4.69
C ILE A 400 -5.51 14.47 6.13
N LEU A 401 -6.43 15.22 6.71
CA LEU A 401 -6.37 15.68 8.08
C LEU A 401 -7.59 15.18 8.86
N GLU A 402 -7.34 14.53 9.99
CA GLU A 402 -8.40 14.12 10.92
C GLU A 402 -8.53 15.14 12.04
N GLU A 403 -9.71 15.72 12.21
CA GLU A 403 -10.01 16.68 13.25
C GLU A 403 -10.65 15.99 14.45
N SER A 404 -10.05 16.12 15.65
CA SER A 404 -10.67 15.67 16.88
C SER A 404 -11.75 16.63 17.31
N TYR A 405 -12.83 16.12 17.96
CA TYR A 405 -13.94 16.93 18.42
C TYR A 405 -14.45 16.44 19.78
N SER A 406 -14.18 17.22 20.83
CA SER A 406 -14.44 16.82 22.23
C SER A 406 -15.88 17.02 22.70
N GLU A 407 -16.68 17.84 22.00
CA GLU A 407 -18.05 18.18 22.43
C GLU A 407 -19.05 17.01 22.35
N VAL A 408 -18.72 15.92 21.64
CA VAL A 408 -19.57 14.72 21.54
C VAL A 408 -19.47 13.78 22.73
N GLY A 409 -18.77 14.18 23.79
CA GLY A 409 -18.67 13.42 25.03
C GLY A 409 -17.55 12.37 25.07
N TYR A 410 -16.87 12.11 23.97
CA TYR A 410 -15.63 11.39 23.92
C TYR A 410 -14.75 11.89 22.76
N MET A 411 -13.43 11.72 22.88
CA MET A 411 -12.54 12.03 21.76
C MET A 411 -12.42 10.80 20.86
N PRO A 412 -12.83 10.89 19.57
CA PRO A 412 -12.61 9.82 18.60
C PRO A 412 -11.12 9.52 18.49
N GLU A 413 -10.75 8.25 18.52
CA GLU A 413 -9.39 7.84 18.20
C GLU A 413 -9.10 8.14 16.73
N LEU A 414 -7.99 8.82 16.47
CA LEU A 414 -7.52 9.10 15.12
C LEU A 414 -6.91 7.85 14.48
N SER A 415 -6.73 7.88 13.16
CA SER A 415 -6.34 6.71 12.36
C SER A 415 -4.88 6.30 12.50
N PHE A 416 -4.06 6.99 13.31
CA PHE A 416 -2.66 6.60 13.53
C PHE A 416 -2.53 5.12 13.83
N GLY A 417 -1.68 4.45 13.04
CA GLY A 417 -1.45 3.03 13.20
C GLY A 417 -2.58 2.11 12.70
N SER A 418 -3.60 2.64 12.03
CA SER A 418 -4.62 1.83 11.36
C SER A 418 -4.17 1.39 9.97
N HIS A 419 -4.89 0.41 9.37
CA HIS A 419 -4.64 0.00 7.99
C HIS A 419 -4.93 1.13 6.99
N MET A 420 -5.97 1.94 7.23
CA MET A 420 -6.23 3.11 6.40
C MET A 420 -5.03 4.06 6.41
N PHE A 421 -4.45 4.31 7.58
CA PHE A 421 -3.25 5.12 7.70
C PHE A 421 -2.07 4.52 6.91
N GLN A 422 -1.88 3.20 6.95
CA GLN A 422 -0.88 2.52 6.13
C GLN A 422 -1.13 2.75 4.64
N ASP A 423 -2.39 2.64 4.20
CA ASP A 423 -2.78 2.89 2.82
C ASP A 423 -2.45 4.32 2.38
N LEU A 424 -2.66 5.31 3.26
CA LEU A 424 -2.32 6.71 2.98
C LEU A 424 -0.81 6.91 2.81
N VAL A 425 -0.02 6.38 3.73
CA VAL A 425 1.45 6.51 3.69
C VAL A 425 2.03 5.87 2.44
N GLU A 426 1.55 4.66 2.09
CA GLU A 426 2.03 3.95 0.90
C GLU A 426 1.63 4.61 -0.42
N ALA A 427 0.51 5.35 -0.42
CA ALA A 427 0.09 6.16 -1.56
C ALA A 427 0.74 7.57 -1.56
N GLU A 428 1.69 7.80 -0.64
CA GLU A 428 2.34 9.10 -0.47
C GLU A 428 1.36 10.24 -0.14
N ILE A 429 0.19 9.91 0.41
CA ILE A 429 -0.78 10.90 0.87
C ILE A 429 -0.31 11.41 2.24
N TYR A 430 -0.12 12.72 2.35
CA TYR A 430 0.20 13.33 3.64
C TYR A 430 -0.96 13.10 4.62
N TYR A 431 -0.62 12.69 5.85
CA TYR A 431 -1.59 12.54 6.92
C TYR A 431 -1.21 13.40 8.12
N GLY A 432 -2.19 14.12 8.65
CA GLY A 432 -2.04 14.93 9.85
C GLY A 432 -3.25 14.83 10.76
N ALA A 433 -3.05 15.19 12.03
CA ALA A 433 -4.10 15.24 13.04
C ALA A 433 -4.24 16.64 13.61
N LEU A 434 -5.47 17.15 13.59
CA LEU A 434 -5.86 18.43 14.18
C LEU A 434 -6.49 18.14 15.55
N PHE A 435 -5.66 18.13 16.60
CA PHE A 435 -6.12 17.89 17.95
C PHE A 435 -6.72 19.15 18.57
N GLU A 436 -8.01 19.15 18.85
CA GLU A 436 -8.68 20.22 19.56
C GLU A 436 -7.98 20.49 20.90
N ASN A 437 -7.76 21.76 21.21
CA ASN A 437 -7.06 22.23 22.40
C ASN A 437 -5.55 21.91 22.47
N ASP A 438 -4.91 21.46 21.40
CA ASP A 438 -3.47 21.34 21.36
C ASP A 438 -2.84 22.74 21.18
N LYS A 439 -1.94 23.10 22.10
CA LYS A 439 -1.19 24.37 22.02
C LYS A 439 -0.20 24.43 20.85
N LYS A 440 0.06 23.30 20.21
CA LYS A 440 0.96 23.16 19.07
C LYS A 440 0.22 23.23 17.72
N LEU A 441 -1.10 23.41 17.78
CA LEU A 441 -1.97 23.54 16.63
C LEU A 441 -2.47 24.98 16.50
N GLU A 442 -2.32 25.54 15.31
CA GLU A 442 -3.09 26.68 14.83
C GLU A 442 -3.99 26.20 13.71
N PHE A 443 -5.31 26.47 13.78
CA PHE A 443 -6.26 26.10 12.74
C PHE A 443 -7.34 27.16 12.59
N ASN A 444 -7.32 27.85 11.44
CA ASN A 444 -8.17 28.99 11.13
C ASN A 444 -9.28 28.58 10.16
N ARG A 445 -10.21 27.71 10.64
CA ARG A 445 -11.30 27.15 9.81
C ARG A 445 -12.21 28.20 9.18
N GLU A 446 -12.34 29.38 9.82
CA GLU A 446 -13.17 30.50 9.31
C GLU A 446 -12.74 30.95 7.92
N MET A 447 -11.46 30.83 7.58
CA MET A 447 -10.96 31.19 6.25
C MET A 447 -11.63 30.43 5.10
N LEU A 448 -12.16 29.22 5.39
CA LEU A 448 -12.87 28.41 4.37
C LEU A 448 -14.17 29.06 3.91
N TYR A 449 -14.82 29.83 4.78
CA TYR A 449 -16.13 30.44 4.50
C TYR A 449 -16.03 31.76 3.73
N ASP A 450 -14.81 32.26 3.53
CA ASP A 450 -14.54 33.41 2.65
C ASP A 450 -14.60 33.02 1.16
N TYR A 451 -14.65 31.70 0.86
CA TYR A 451 -14.69 31.14 -0.48
C TYR A 451 -16.03 30.49 -0.79
N PRO A 452 -16.47 30.51 -2.08
CA PRO A 452 -17.71 29.85 -2.47
C PRO A 452 -17.61 28.32 -2.31
N ASN A 453 -18.71 27.72 -1.85
CA ASN A 453 -18.84 26.27 -1.78
C ASN A 453 -19.25 25.69 -3.14
N ILE A 454 -18.34 25.00 -3.83
CA ILE A 454 -18.57 24.40 -5.15
C ILE A 454 -19.19 23.00 -5.08
N LEU A 455 -19.49 22.47 -3.91
CA LEU A 455 -20.07 21.12 -3.78
C LEU A 455 -21.38 20.97 -4.56
N LYS A 456 -22.15 22.05 -4.69
CA LYS A 456 -23.39 22.06 -5.46
C LYS A 456 -23.16 21.87 -6.97
N ASP A 457 -22.02 22.32 -7.47
CA ASP A 457 -21.66 22.15 -8.88
C ASP A 457 -21.17 20.73 -9.14
N ILE A 458 -20.49 20.12 -8.15
CA ILE A 458 -20.01 18.73 -8.21
C ILE A 458 -21.19 17.75 -8.10
N ASN A 459 -22.11 17.97 -7.14
CA ASN A 459 -23.27 17.11 -6.92
C ASN A 459 -24.52 17.94 -6.59
N PRO A 460 -25.31 18.37 -7.61
CA PRO A 460 -26.47 19.27 -7.43
C PRO A 460 -27.69 18.59 -6.80
N LYS A 461 -27.65 17.31 -6.48
CA LYS A 461 -28.78 16.53 -5.97
C LYS A 461 -28.81 16.37 -4.45
N LEU A 462 -27.85 16.96 -3.76
CA LEU A 462 -27.75 16.90 -2.31
C LEU A 462 -28.76 17.86 -1.66
N ASN A 463 -29.07 17.62 -0.37
CA ASN A 463 -29.91 18.54 0.41
C ASN A 463 -29.08 19.68 1.01
N ASP A 464 -29.75 20.71 1.48
CA ASP A 464 -29.11 21.90 2.04
C ASP A 464 -28.31 21.59 3.32
N GLU A 465 -28.74 20.61 4.13
CA GLU A 465 -28.00 20.16 5.34
C GLU A 465 -26.61 19.65 4.99
N ILE A 466 -26.46 19.00 3.82
CA ILE A 466 -25.15 18.48 3.34
C ILE A 466 -24.28 19.63 2.83
N TYR A 467 -24.83 20.56 2.05
CA TYR A 467 -24.05 21.71 1.57
C TYR A 467 -23.60 22.62 2.73
N ASP A 468 -24.37 22.66 3.79
CA ASP A 468 -23.99 23.34 5.01
C ASP A 468 -22.87 22.62 5.77
N MET A 469 -22.92 21.27 5.82
CA MET A 469 -21.97 20.44 6.55
C MET A 469 -20.63 20.26 5.82
N ILE A 470 -20.66 20.20 4.50
CA ILE A 470 -19.47 19.93 3.68
C ILE A 470 -19.13 21.16 2.84
N GLN A 471 -18.01 21.78 3.13
CA GLN A 471 -17.45 22.89 2.39
C GLN A 471 -16.40 22.37 1.41
N VAL A 472 -16.61 22.63 0.12
CA VAL A 472 -15.61 22.35 -0.92
C VAL A 472 -15.28 23.67 -1.61
N ILE A 473 -14.02 24.07 -1.50
CA ILE A 473 -13.51 25.29 -2.11
C ILE A 473 -12.51 24.98 -3.19
N ASP A 474 -12.56 25.73 -4.28
CA ASP A 474 -11.57 25.71 -5.34
C ASP A 474 -10.84 27.04 -5.36
N PHE A 475 -9.53 26.98 -5.49
CA PHE A 475 -8.71 28.15 -5.74
C PHE A 475 -8.62 28.41 -7.24
N ASP A 476 -8.60 29.68 -7.64
CA ASP A 476 -8.49 30.14 -9.01
C ASP A 476 -7.06 30.59 -9.37
N GLU A 477 -6.89 31.31 -10.49
CA GLU A 477 -5.58 31.80 -10.92
C GLU A 477 -5.00 32.89 -9.99
N ASP A 478 -5.88 33.64 -9.30
CA ASP A 478 -5.53 34.76 -8.44
C ASP A 478 -5.38 34.34 -6.97
N THR A 479 -5.89 33.18 -6.60
CA THR A 479 -5.86 32.62 -5.25
C THR A 479 -5.21 31.24 -5.26
N SER A 480 -4.49 30.88 -4.22
CA SER A 480 -3.88 29.56 -4.08
C SER A 480 -3.67 29.19 -2.62
N ALA A 481 -3.60 27.91 -2.34
CA ALA A 481 -3.06 27.42 -1.09
C ALA A 481 -1.75 26.65 -1.33
N GLU A 482 -0.85 26.72 -0.37
CA GLU A 482 0.39 25.95 -0.39
C GLU A 482 0.54 25.17 0.91
N LEU A 483 0.80 23.86 0.77
CA LEU A 483 1.11 22.96 1.86
C LEU A 483 2.62 22.76 1.96
N TYR A 484 3.19 23.03 3.11
CA TYR A 484 4.59 22.82 3.46
C TYR A 484 4.66 21.77 4.56
N HIS A 485 5.50 20.78 4.40
CA HIS A 485 5.79 19.78 5.42
C HIS A 485 7.29 19.53 5.50
N ASP A 486 7.88 19.73 6.66
CA ASP A 486 9.27 19.39 6.98
C ASP A 486 9.30 18.19 7.96
N MET A 487 9.65 17.03 7.45
CA MET A 487 9.73 15.80 8.23
C MET A 487 10.81 15.89 9.33
N ASN A 488 11.91 16.64 9.09
CA ASN A 488 13.00 16.74 10.07
C ASN A 488 12.60 17.55 11.29
N LYS A 489 11.69 18.52 11.12
CA LYS A 489 11.16 19.35 12.20
C LYS A 489 9.83 18.82 12.73
N ASP A 490 9.25 17.81 12.07
CA ASP A 490 7.86 17.37 12.29
C ASP A 490 6.90 18.56 12.32
N GLU A 491 6.99 19.39 11.28
CA GLU A 491 6.25 20.66 11.19
C GLU A 491 5.52 20.74 9.85
N THR A 492 4.25 21.10 9.89
CA THR A 492 3.42 21.24 8.68
C THR A 492 2.63 22.53 8.73
N MET A 493 2.63 23.25 7.64
CA MET A 493 1.91 24.52 7.51
C MET A 493 1.18 24.57 6.16
N CYS A 494 -0.05 25.04 6.19
CA CYS A 494 -0.79 25.42 5.00
C CYS A 494 -1.13 26.90 5.07
N ILE A 495 -0.84 27.61 4.00
CA ILE A 495 -1.10 29.05 3.88
C ILE A 495 -1.98 29.33 2.67
N PHE A 496 -2.82 30.35 2.76
CA PHE A 496 -3.59 30.89 1.62
C PHE A 496 -2.86 32.12 1.05
N LYS A 497 -2.78 32.19 -0.28
CA LYS A 497 -2.11 33.26 -1.03
C LYS A 497 -3.09 34.00 -1.93
#